data_616a7f42c6afa5d20f6fd16970abf1d3
#
_entry.id   616a7f42c6afa5d20f6fd16970abf1d3
#
_cell.length_a   1.000
_cell.length_b   1.000
_cell.length_c   1.000
_cell.angle_alpha   90.00
_cell.angle_beta   90.00
_cell.angle_gamma   90.00
#
_symmetry.space_group_name_H-M   'P 1'
#
loop_
_entity.id
_entity.type
_entity.pdbx_description
1 polymer ?
#
loop_
_entity_poly.entity_id
_entity_poly.type
_entity_poly.pdbx_seq_one_letter_code
_entity_poly.pdbx_strand_id
1 'polypeptide(L)'
;MAHEIINGKRREFLGASALFISGAMLGVSTMTTTQAVAADYKQNPFTLVYDGALTKNEPGKVNIHPVTYKLNGLDIVANVYTPADYDPARKYPAIVLAHPNGGVKEQTTGLYAQHLAERGFITITADAAYQGGSGGAPRSVDKPQHRIEDIHGMADFISGFPGVDTARLGLLGICGGGGYSLAAAKTDKRFKAVATLSMFNSGRVRRNGFKDTQMDTIQKRLQQASAARAQEAAGGEVLYAGDANLTDAQIEALPFDLYRQGYHYYWRTNAHPGSTFRYTMSSLMDLMRWDATDEIELIDVPLLMIAGSEADTLYMTEDAFPRATGTKDKELFTIKGAKHIETYWVPEYVEAAVDKLTPFFGRTLV
;
A
#
# COMPACT_ATOMS: atom_id res chain seq x y z
N MET A 1 19.61 6.18 -40.41
CA MET A 1 20.54 6.10 -39.25
C MET A 1 19.91 6.60 -37.93
N ALA A 2 19.18 7.72 -37.90
CA ALA A 2 18.59 8.25 -36.64
C ALA A 2 17.43 7.36 -36.04
N HIS A 3 16.69 6.61 -36.87
CA HIS A 3 15.60 5.74 -36.44
C HIS A 3 16.06 4.43 -35.78
N GLU A 4 17.23 3.90 -36.16
CA GLU A 4 17.80 2.69 -35.56
C GLU A 4 18.44 2.93 -34.20
N ILE A 5 19.03 4.13 -33.99
CA ILE A 5 19.65 4.50 -32.70
C ILE A 5 18.60 4.66 -31.60
N ILE A 6 17.41 5.16 -31.95
CA ILE A 6 16.29 5.30 -31.00
C ILE A 6 15.72 3.93 -30.61
N ASN A 7 15.66 2.98 -31.55
CA ASN A 7 15.20 1.62 -31.27
C ASN A 7 16.21 0.78 -30.47
N GLY A 8 17.51 0.99 -30.66
CA GLY A 8 18.57 0.34 -29.89
C GLY A 8 18.54 0.76 -28.41
N LYS A 9 18.47 2.07 -28.14
CA LYS A 9 18.35 2.60 -26.78
C LYS A 9 17.04 2.19 -26.07
N ARG A 10 15.93 2.11 -26.81
CA ARG A 10 14.66 1.58 -26.24
C ARG A 10 14.75 0.09 -25.85
N ARG A 11 15.48 -0.71 -26.61
CA ARG A 11 15.66 -2.15 -26.29
C ARG A 11 16.60 -2.35 -25.09
N GLU A 12 17.63 -1.56 -24.93
CA GLU A 12 18.50 -1.59 -23.75
C GLU A 12 17.78 -1.07 -22.49
N PHE A 13 16.91 -0.05 -22.63
CA PHE A 13 16.08 0.45 -21.51
C PHE A 13 14.99 -0.53 -21.10
N LEU A 14 14.42 -1.30 -22.02
CA LEU A 14 13.49 -2.39 -21.72
C LEU A 14 14.18 -3.56 -21.00
N GLY A 15 15.48 -3.75 -21.20
CA GLY A 15 16.33 -4.66 -20.45
C GLY A 15 16.45 -4.28 -18.96
N ALA A 16 16.53 -2.97 -18.64
CA ALA A 16 16.59 -2.50 -17.25
C ALA A 16 15.28 -2.74 -16.47
N SER A 17 14.13 -2.64 -17.15
CA SER A 17 12.83 -3.00 -16.54
C SER A 17 12.69 -4.52 -16.31
N ALA A 18 13.41 -5.36 -17.09
CA ALA A 18 13.53 -6.80 -16.90
C ALA A 18 14.52 -7.16 -15.77
N LEU A 19 15.43 -6.25 -15.38
CA LEU A 19 16.38 -6.45 -14.27
C LEU A 19 15.71 -6.53 -12.89
N PHE A 20 14.46 -6.07 -12.75
CA PHE A 20 13.65 -6.39 -11.57
C PHE A 20 13.28 -7.86 -11.44
N ILE A 21 13.58 -8.69 -12.44
CA ILE A 21 13.23 -10.13 -12.48
C ILE A 21 14.45 -11.03 -12.75
N SER A 22 15.57 -10.51 -13.27
CA SER A 22 16.69 -11.34 -13.74
C SER A 22 18.01 -11.19 -12.99
N GLY A 23 18.00 -10.68 -11.78
CA GLY A 23 19.18 -10.59 -10.92
C GLY A 23 19.52 -11.87 -10.14
N ALA A 24 19.30 -13.06 -10.70
CA ALA A 24 19.87 -14.27 -10.16
C ALA A 24 21.24 -14.52 -10.83
N MET A 25 22.22 -13.73 -10.48
CA MET A 25 23.63 -14.11 -10.61
C MET A 25 24.20 -14.30 -9.21
N LEU A 26 24.69 -15.51 -8.97
CA LEU A 26 25.45 -15.95 -7.82
C LEU A 26 26.52 -14.90 -7.43
N GLY A 27 26.22 -14.13 -6.42
CA GLY A 27 27.17 -13.33 -5.70
C GLY A 27 26.87 -13.50 -4.22
N VAL A 28 27.67 -14.30 -3.54
CA VAL A 28 27.74 -14.31 -2.07
C VAL A 28 28.18 -12.90 -1.68
N SER A 29 27.22 -12.03 -1.41
CA SER A 29 27.48 -10.69 -0.88
C SER A 29 27.28 -10.76 0.62
N THR A 30 28.40 -10.74 1.33
CA THR A 30 28.46 -10.46 2.76
C THR A 30 27.61 -9.23 3.06
N MET A 31 26.66 -9.39 3.97
CA MET A 31 25.84 -8.31 4.52
C MET A 31 26.73 -7.19 5.06
N THR A 32 26.96 -6.17 4.27
CA THR A 32 27.44 -4.88 4.74
C THR A 32 26.23 -3.99 4.97
N THR A 33 25.93 -3.85 6.20
CA THR A 33 24.96 -3.04 6.91
C THR A 33 24.63 -1.70 6.28
N THR A 34 23.39 -1.54 5.86
CA THR A 34 22.69 -0.25 5.73
C THR A 34 22.42 0.30 7.14
N GLN A 35 23.46 0.73 7.86
CA GLN A 35 23.33 1.16 9.27
C GLN A 35 22.87 2.62 9.45
N ALA A 36 22.85 3.45 8.41
CA ALA A 36 22.58 4.89 8.57
C ALA A 36 21.09 5.24 8.70
N VAL A 37 20.18 4.46 8.13
CA VAL A 37 18.73 4.79 8.09
C VAL A 37 17.95 4.12 9.23
N ALA A 38 18.48 3.06 9.81
CA ALA A 38 17.83 2.33 10.90
C ALA A 38 17.82 3.05 12.27
N ALA A 39 18.50 4.18 12.39
CA ALA A 39 18.65 4.89 13.69
C ALA A 39 17.44 5.77 14.02
N ASP A 40 16.82 6.44 13.04
CA ASP A 40 15.83 7.49 13.33
C ASP A 40 14.46 6.94 13.75
N TYR A 41 13.99 5.80 13.23
CA TYR A 41 12.71 5.24 13.65
C TYR A 41 12.66 4.86 15.15
N LYS A 42 13.79 4.52 15.76
CA LYS A 42 13.90 4.19 17.21
C LYS A 42 13.76 5.41 18.11
N GLN A 43 13.88 6.61 17.59
CA GLN A 43 13.70 7.84 18.37
C GLN A 43 12.24 8.12 18.68
N ASN A 44 11.32 7.67 17.79
CA ASN A 44 9.90 7.74 18.06
C ASN A 44 9.45 6.52 18.90
N PRO A 45 8.79 6.70 20.06
CA PRO A 45 8.38 5.60 20.94
C PRO A 45 7.41 4.60 20.29
N PHE A 46 6.71 5.02 19.23
CA PHE A 46 5.79 4.20 18.44
C PHE A 46 6.39 3.76 17.11
N THR A 47 7.68 4.00 16.90
CA THR A 47 8.43 3.71 15.67
C THR A 47 7.90 4.39 14.40
N LEU A 48 7.10 5.46 14.55
CA LEU A 48 6.53 6.22 13.44
C LEU A 48 7.62 7.01 12.71
N VAL A 49 7.54 7.05 11.37
CA VAL A 49 8.58 7.63 10.51
C VAL A 49 8.01 8.69 9.55
N TYR A 50 7.09 9.51 10.02
CA TYR A 50 6.52 10.63 9.28
C TYR A 50 6.56 11.92 10.10
N ASP A 51 6.56 13.06 9.42
CA ASP A 51 6.59 14.36 10.07
C ASP A 51 5.31 14.62 10.87
N GLY A 52 5.45 15.21 12.06
CA GLY A 52 4.31 15.45 12.94
C GLY A 52 3.77 14.20 13.66
N ALA A 53 4.51 13.08 13.60
CA ALA A 53 4.11 11.84 14.26
C ALA A 53 3.97 12.00 15.79
N LEU A 54 2.98 11.32 16.33
CA LEU A 54 2.79 11.25 17.80
C LEU A 54 4.04 10.68 18.48
N THR A 55 4.45 11.30 19.59
CA THR A 55 5.58 10.85 20.42
C THR A 55 5.14 10.41 21.81
N LYS A 56 3.88 10.63 22.19
CA LYS A 56 3.28 10.23 23.47
C LYS A 56 1.76 10.27 23.37
N ASN A 57 1.10 9.57 24.27
CA ASN A 57 -0.32 9.68 24.51
C ASN A 57 -0.59 10.70 25.61
N GLU A 58 -1.59 11.56 25.44
CA GLU A 58 -1.98 12.59 26.40
C GLU A 58 -3.52 12.68 26.50
N PRO A 59 -4.06 12.91 27.72
CA PRO A 59 -5.50 13.17 27.88
C PRO A 59 -5.94 14.37 27.01
N GLY A 60 -7.12 14.24 26.39
CA GLY A 60 -7.69 15.30 25.57
C GLY A 60 -7.03 15.49 24.20
N LYS A 61 -6.10 14.64 23.82
CA LYS A 61 -5.41 14.66 22.52
C LYS A 61 -5.71 13.41 21.71
N VAL A 62 -5.35 13.43 20.43
CA VAL A 62 -5.28 12.20 19.62
C VAL A 62 -4.29 11.25 20.26
N ASN A 63 -4.69 10.01 20.42
CA ASN A 63 -3.86 8.97 21.02
C ASN A 63 -3.71 7.77 20.08
N ILE A 64 -2.57 7.08 20.20
CA ILE A 64 -2.26 5.86 19.45
C ILE A 64 -2.27 4.66 20.41
N HIS A 65 -2.86 3.55 19.99
CA HIS A 65 -2.96 2.31 20.73
C HIS A 65 -2.38 1.18 19.87
N PRO A 66 -1.11 0.79 20.10
CA PRO A 66 -0.56 -0.41 19.45
C PRO A 66 -1.32 -1.64 19.94
N VAL A 67 -1.76 -2.48 19.00
CA VAL A 67 -2.57 -3.68 19.27
C VAL A 67 -2.07 -4.85 18.46
N THR A 68 -2.40 -6.06 18.92
CA THR A 68 -2.16 -7.31 18.19
C THR A 68 -3.41 -8.15 18.23
N TYR A 69 -3.79 -8.73 17.10
CA TYR A 69 -4.92 -9.65 17.02
C TYR A 69 -4.56 -10.88 16.16
N LYS A 70 -5.35 -11.93 16.27
CA LYS A 70 -5.18 -13.16 15.47
C LYS A 70 -5.99 -13.09 14.20
N LEU A 71 -5.36 -13.41 13.08
CA LEU A 71 -6.01 -13.60 11.78
C LEU A 71 -5.43 -14.84 11.11
N ASN A 72 -6.25 -15.83 10.84
CA ASN A 72 -5.84 -17.11 10.23
C ASN A 72 -4.62 -17.77 10.91
N GLY A 73 -4.56 -17.67 12.24
CA GLY A 73 -3.48 -18.22 13.05
C GLY A 73 -2.21 -17.35 13.14
N LEU A 74 -2.14 -16.24 12.41
CA LEU A 74 -1.04 -15.28 12.47
C LEU A 74 -1.32 -14.17 13.49
N ASP A 75 -0.27 -13.67 14.12
CA ASP A 75 -0.33 -12.42 14.87
C ASP A 75 -0.24 -11.25 13.89
N ILE A 76 -1.26 -10.40 13.89
CA ILE A 76 -1.30 -9.16 13.12
C ILE A 76 -1.10 -7.99 14.07
N VAL A 77 -0.09 -7.15 13.79
CA VAL A 77 0.17 -5.96 14.58
C VAL A 77 -0.41 -4.73 13.89
N ALA A 78 -1.09 -3.90 14.68
CA ALA A 78 -1.78 -2.73 14.19
C ALA A 78 -1.65 -1.55 15.15
N ASN A 79 -1.94 -0.36 14.65
CA ASN A 79 -2.13 0.84 15.44
C ASN A 79 -3.58 1.32 15.29
N VAL A 80 -4.25 1.53 16.41
CA VAL A 80 -5.54 2.22 16.47
C VAL A 80 -5.28 3.65 16.93
N TYR A 81 -5.87 4.62 16.25
CA TYR A 81 -5.82 6.02 16.66
C TYR A 81 -7.22 6.44 17.11
N THR A 82 -7.29 7.13 18.24
CA THR A 82 -8.52 7.69 18.79
C THR A 82 -8.51 9.21 18.74
N PRO A 83 -9.66 9.86 18.47
CA PRO A 83 -9.72 11.31 18.39
C PRO A 83 -9.41 12.00 19.73
N ALA A 84 -9.22 13.32 19.68
CA ALA A 84 -9.15 14.12 20.88
C ALA A 84 -10.45 13.97 21.71
N ASP A 85 -10.31 14.05 23.03
CA ASP A 85 -11.43 13.87 23.97
C ASP A 85 -12.22 12.57 23.75
N TYR A 86 -11.52 11.51 23.31
CA TYR A 86 -12.11 10.19 23.11
C TYR A 86 -12.72 9.65 24.43
N ASP A 87 -13.99 9.27 24.35
CA ASP A 87 -14.75 8.61 25.41
C ASP A 87 -15.28 7.26 24.89
N PRO A 88 -14.85 6.12 25.46
CA PRO A 88 -15.30 4.81 25.01
C PRO A 88 -16.79 4.55 25.18
N ALA A 89 -17.51 5.38 25.95
CA ALA A 89 -18.97 5.30 26.10
C ALA A 89 -19.71 6.01 24.95
N ARG A 90 -19.04 6.86 24.18
CA ARG A 90 -19.59 7.49 22.97
C ARG A 90 -19.43 6.61 21.76
N LYS A 91 -20.15 6.93 20.67
CA LYS A 91 -20.07 6.22 19.39
C LYS A 91 -19.43 7.09 18.32
N TYR A 92 -18.36 6.55 17.69
CA TYR A 92 -17.56 7.22 16.66
C TYR A 92 -17.60 6.40 15.36
N PRO A 93 -17.64 7.05 14.20
CA PRO A 93 -17.36 6.37 12.95
C PRO A 93 -15.90 5.89 12.95
N ALA A 94 -15.65 4.75 12.30
CA ALA A 94 -14.30 4.21 12.22
C ALA A 94 -13.85 4.03 10.75
N ILE A 95 -12.55 4.16 10.51
CA ILE A 95 -11.94 4.00 9.19
C ILE A 95 -10.81 2.97 9.26
N VAL A 96 -10.89 1.98 8.39
CA VAL A 96 -9.83 0.99 8.14
C VAL A 96 -8.90 1.54 7.07
N LEU A 97 -7.57 1.51 7.31
CA LEU A 97 -6.58 1.98 6.35
C LEU A 97 -5.66 0.85 5.89
N ALA A 98 -5.63 0.59 4.59
CA ALA A 98 -4.77 -0.41 3.95
C ALA A 98 -3.53 0.24 3.33
N HIS A 99 -2.34 -0.25 3.74
CA HIS A 99 -1.05 0.34 3.36
C HIS A 99 -0.59 -0.04 1.94
N PRO A 100 0.32 0.76 1.33
CA PRO A 100 0.97 0.45 0.06
C PRO A 100 1.66 -0.92 0.04
N ASN A 101 1.92 -1.46 -1.15
CA ASN A 101 2.77 -2.64 -1.30
C ASN A 101 4.14 -2.38 -0.66
N GLY A 102 4.55 -3.27 0.24
CA GLY A 102 5.83 -3.16 0.95
C GLY A 102 5.90 -2.07 2.02
N GLY A 103 4.83 -1.30 2.23
CA GLY A 103 4.73 -0.35 3.32
C GLY A 103 4.43 -1.02 4.67
N VAL A 104 4.47 -0.22 5.73
CA VAL A 104 4.09 -0.60 7.10
C VAL A 104 3.20 0.47 7.72
N LYS A 105 2.51 0.10 8.80
CA LYS A 105 1.59 0.98 9.53
C LYS A 105 2.24 2.25 10.11
N GLU A 106 3.56 2.25 10.25
CA GLU A 106 4.34 3.39 10.75
C GLU A 106 4.67 4.45 9.70
N GLN A 107 4.27 4.22 8.45
CA GLN A 107 4.53 5.11 7.32
C GLN A 107 3.25 5.87 6.90
N THR A 108 3.01 6.03 5.59
CA THR A 108 1.91 6.85 5.06
C THR A 108 0.54 6.53 5.64
N THR A 109 0.19 5.26 5.88
CA THR A 109 -1.11 4.94 6.49
C THR A 109 -1.22 5.39 7.95
N GLY A 110 -0.12 5.37 8.69
CA GLY A 110 -0.06 5.95 10.03
C GLY A 110 -0.30 7.46 10.01
N LEU A 111 0.33 8.16 9.06
CA LEU A 111 0.12 9.60 8.86
C LEU A 111 -1.36 9.93 8.59
N TYR A 112 -1.97 9.24 7.61
CA TYR A 112 -3.38 9.45 7.28
C TYR A 112 -4.32 9.00 8.41
N ALA A 113 -3.99 7.93 9.13
CA ALA A 113 -4.76 7.46 10.28
C ALA A 113 -4.76 8.52 11.41
N GLN A 114 -3.59 9.12 11.69
CA GLN A 114 -3.48 10.20 12.66
C GLN A 114 -4.30 11.43 12.23
N HIS A 115 -4.15 11.90 10.99
CA HIS A 115 -4.90 13.06 10.49
C HIS A 115 -6.42 12.85 10.51
N LEU A 116 -6.89 11.65 10.16
CA LEU A 116 -8.33 11.35 10.24
C LEU A 116 -8.80 11.23 11.68
N ALA A 117 -7.96 10.77 12.61
CA ALA A 117 -8.27 10.80 14.05
C ALA A 117 -8.36 12.24 14.59
N GLU A 118 -7.51 13.16 14.12
CA GLU A 118 -7.60 14.60 14.40
C GLU A 118 -8.92 15.22 13.92
N ARG A 119 -9.58 14.59 12.95
CA ARG A 119 -10.90 14.99 12.39
C ARG A 119 -12.08 14.24 13.04
N GLY A 120 -11.85 13.48 14.10
CA GLY A 120 -12.91 12.87 14.93
C GLY A 120 -13.26 11.41 14.60
N PHE A 121 -12.49 10.74 13.74
CA PHE A 121 -12.67 9.31 13.44
C PHE A 121 -11.83 8.43 14.37
N ILE A 122 -12.30 7.23 14.66
CA ILE A 122 -11.40 6.16 15.13
C ILE A 122 -10.79 5.52 13.88
N THR A 123 -9.47 5.31 13.87
CA THR A 123 -8.80 4.74 12.70
C THR A 123 -7.95 3.54 13.07
N ILE A 124 -7.80 2.59 12.16
CA ILE A 124 -6.91 1.44 12.31
C ILE A 124 -6.07 1.27 11.05
N THR A 125 -4.78 1.03 11.24
CA THR A 125 -3.87 0.55 10.20
C THR A 125 -3.02 -0.59 10.75
N ALA A 126 -2.87 -1.66 9.99
CA ALA A 126 -2.10 -2.85 10.37
C ALA A 126 -0.97 -3.13 9.38
N ASP A 127 0.09 -3.76 9.84
CA ASP A 127 1.02 -4.44 8.94
C ASP A 127 0.31 -5.66 8.34
N ALA A 128 0.38 -5.81 7.03
CA ALA A 128 -0.19 -6.97 6.36
C ALA A 128 0.48 -8.27 6.84
N ALA A 129 -0.24 -9.38 6.79
CA ALA A 129 0.33 -10.69 7.02
C ALA A 129 1.62 -10.88 6.20
N TYR A 130 2.64 -11.49 6.79
CA TYR A 130 3.98 -11.72 6.22
C TYR A 130 4.85 -10.46 6.05
N GLN A 131 4.39 -9.28 6.51
CA GLN A 131 5.11 -8.00 6.38
C GLN A 131 5.28 -7.30 7.73
N GLY A 132 6.20 -6.33 7.80
CA GLY A 132 6.42 -5.54 9.01
C GLY A 132 6.59 -6.36 10.27
N GLY A 133 5.88 -6.01 11.31
CA GLY A 133 5.82 -6.73 12.58
C GLY A 133 4.83 -7.89 12.61
N SER A 134 3.93 -8.02 11.60
CA SER A 134 2.95 -9.10 11.53
C SER A 134 3.60 -10.44 11.23
N GLY A 135 2.96 -11.52 11.67
CA GLY A 135 3.44 -12.89 11.53
C GLY A 135 3.42 -13.42 10.10
N GLY A 136 3.94 -14.63 9.95
CA GLY A 136 3.95 -15.37 8.68
C GLY A 136 5.34 -15.56 8.09
N ALA A 137 5.54 -16.74 7.49
CA ALA A 137 6.77 -17.12 6.79
C ALA A 137 6.40 -17.88 5.50
N PRO A 138 7.21 -17.74 4.42
CA PRO A 138 8.34 -16.81 4.32
C PRO A 138 7.90 -15.34 4.40
N ARG A 139 8.84 -14.43 4.70
CA ARG A 139 8.51 -12.99 4.77
C ARG A 139 8.23 -12.42 3.37
N SER A 140 7.49 -11.32 3.33
CA SER A 140 7.18 -10.58 2.09
C SER A 140 6.39 -11.41 1.06
N VAL A 141 5.55 -12.34 1.51
CA VAL A 141 4.50 -12.91 0.65
C VAL A 141 3.51 -11.80 0.33
N ASP A 142 3.25 -11.57 -0.97
CA ASP A 142 2.28 -10.57 -1.44
C ASP A 142 1.26 -11.24 -2.35
N LYS A 143 0.23 -11.81 -1.74
CA LYS A 143 -0.90 -12.43 -2.43
C LYS A 143 -2.14 -11.56 -2.28
N PRO A 144 -2.86 -11.24 -3.34
CA PRO A 144 -4.07 -10.41 -3.28
C PRO A 144 -5.08 -10.91 -2.25
N GLN A 145 -5.28 -12.21 -2.16
CA GLN A 145 -6.21 -12.82 -1.21
C GLN A 145 -5.83 -12.54 0.25
N HIS A 146 -4.52 -12.61 0.59
CA HIS A 146 -4.07 -12.28 1.94
C HIS A 146 -4.27 -10.81 2.25
N ARG A 147 -3.95 -9.93 1.31
CA ARG A 147 -4.11 -8.48 1.49
C ARG A 147 -5.57 -8.05 1.64
N ILE A 148 -6.49 -8.71 0.94
CA ILE A 148 -7.93 -8.50 1.09
C ILE A 148 -8.39 -9.01 2.47
N GLU A 149 -7.92 -10.19 2.87
CA GLU A 149 -8.21 -10.78 4.18
C GLU A 149 -7.68 -9.91 5.33
N ASP A 150 -6.51 -9.29 5.19
CA ASP A 150 -5.98 -8.33 6.17
C ASP A 150 -6.93 -7.15 6.39
N ILE A 151 -7.59 -6.67 5.31
CA ILE A 151 -8.59 -5.60 5.40
C ILE A 151 -9.84 -6.08 6.17
N HIS A 152 -10.33 -7.28 5.87
CA HIS A 152 -11.44 -7.88 6.61
C HIS A 152 -11.09 -8.09 8.09
N GLY A 153 -9.86 -8.55 8.38
CA GLY A 153 -9.37 -8.73 9.75
C GLY A 153 -9.25 -7.42 10.52
N MET A 154 -8.83 -6.32 9.88
CA MET A 154 -8.88 -5.01 10.51
C MET A 154 -10.31 -4.57 10.82
N ALA A 155 -11.26 -4.83 9.90
CA ALA A 155 -12.67 -4.54 10.12
C ALA A 155 -13.27 -5.38 11.26
N ASP A 156 -12.90 -6.66 11.37
CA ASP A 156 -13.30 -7.53 12.48
C ASP A 156 -12.81 -6.98 13.81
N PHE A 157 -11.51 -6.67 13.91
CA PHE A 157 -10.92 -6.18 15.14
C PHE A 157 -11.50 -4.82 15.57
N ILE A 158 -11.57 -3.86 14.65
CA ILE A 158 -12.00 -2.49 14.98
C ILE A 158 -13.49 -2.45 15.35
N SER A 159 -14.29 -3.36 14.82
CA SER A 159 -15.72 -3.48 15.19
C SER A 159 -15.93 -3.82 16.67
N GLY A 160 -14.97 -4.45 17.32
CA GLY A 160 -14.95 -4.74 18.76
C GLY A 160 -14.27 -3.67 19.61
N PHE A 161 -13.66 -2.67 19.00
CA PHE A 161 -12.93 -1.64 19.74
C PHE A 161 -13.90 -0.69 20.46
N PRO A 162 -13.65 -0.34 21.75
CA PRO A 162 -14.56 0.52 22.52
C PRO A 162 -14.86 1.83 21.79
N GLY A 163 -16.10 2.27 21.81
CA GLY A 163 -16.52 3.52 21.18
C GLY A 163 -16.78 3.43 19.66
N VAL A 164 -16.42 2.36 18.97
CA VAL A 164 -16.72 2.23 17.54
C VAL A 164 -18.20 2.00 17.29
N ASP A 165 -18.74 2.70 16.30
CA ASP A 165 -20.06 2.45 15.73
C ASP A 165 -19.91 1.54 14.52
N THR A 166 -20.29 0.30 14.64
CA THR A 166 -20.16 -0.72 13.59
C THR A 166 -21.06 -0.46 12.37
N ALA A 167 -22.06 0.41 12.49
CA ALA A 167 -22.89 0.85 11.37
C ALA A 167 -22.20 1.94 10.52
N ARG A 168 -21.10 2.52 11.02
CA ARG A 168 -20.39 3.66 10.39
C ARG A 168 -18.91 3.33 10.14
N LEU A 169 -18.66 2.28 9.35
CA LEU A 169 -17.32 1.83 9.00
C LEU A 169 -16.93 2.27 7.59
N GLY A 170 -15.81 3.01 7.47
CA GLY A 170 -15.20 3.44 6.22
C GLY A 170 -13.94 2.66 5.89
N LEU A 171 -13.50 2.74 4.63
CA LEU A 171 -12.30 2.09 4.13
C LEU A 171 -11.47 3.08 3.30
N LEU A 172 -10.18 3.23 3.62
CA LEU A 172 -9.20 3.99 2.83
C LEU A 172 -8.06 3.08 2.42
N GLY A 173 -7.82 2.95 1.12
CA GLY A 173 -6.65 2.24 0.61
C GLY A 173 -5.66 3.16 -0.08
N ILE A 174 -4.36 2.99 0.22
CA ILE A 174 -3.29 3.79 -0.39
C ILE A 174 -2.45 2.89 -1.30
N CYS A 175 -2.20 3.31 -2.55
CA CYS A 175 -1.41 2.59 -3.54
C CYS A 175 -1.97 1.16 -3.80
N GLY A 176 -1.15 0.12 -3.60
CA GLY A 176 -1.59 -1.28 -3.65
C GLY A 176 -2.72 -1.57 -2.67
N GLY A 177 -2.67 -0.97 -1.47
CA GLY A 177 -3.78 -0.99 -0.53
C GLY A 177 -5.08 -0.46 -1.13
N GLY A 178 -5.01 0.54 -2.03
CA GLY A 178 -6.17 1.05 -2.79
C GLY A 178 -6.80 -0.01 -3.67
N GLY A 179 -6.00 -0.75 -4.44
CA GLY A 179 -6.51 -1.85 -5.27
C GLY A 179 -7.15 -2.96 -4.44
N TYR A 180 -6.52 -3.34 -3.31
CA TYR A 180 -7.07 -4.35 -2.40
C TYR A 180 -8.31 -3.86 -1.65
N SER A 181 -8.39 -2.56 -1.33
CA SER A 181 -9.58 -1.96 -0.72
C SER A 181 -10.78 -1.94 -1.67
N LEU A 182 -10.57 -1.64 -2.96
CA LEU A 182 -11.63 -1.82 -3.95
C LEU A 182 -12.13 -3.27 -3.97
N ALA A 183 -11.22 -4.25 -3.95
CA ALA A 183 -11.59 -5.67 -3.92
C ALA A 183 -12.37 -6.05 -2.66
N ALA A 184 -11.95 -5.62 -1.46
CA ALA A 184 -12.64 -5.89 -0.21
C ALA A 184 -14.06 -5.29 -0.19
N ALA A 185 -14.22 -4.07 -0.68
CA ALA A 185 -15.50 -3.36 -0.68
C ALA A 185 -16.58 -3.96 -1.59
N LYS A 186 -16.19 -4.79 -2.58
CA LYS A 186 -17.14 -5.50 -3.45
C LYS A 186 -18.07 -6.41 -2.65
N THR A 187 -17.55 -7.04 -1.61
CA THR A 187 -18.25 -8.12 -0.89
C THR A 187 -18.46 -7.81 0.59
N ASP A 188 -17.59 -7.06 1.25
CA ASP A 188 -17.74 -6.71 2.66
C ASP A 188 -18.67 -5.49 2.84
N LYS A 189 -19.93 -5.75 3.06
CA LYS A 189 -20.99 -4.74 3.21
C LYS A 189 -20.99 -4.01 4.56
N ARG A 190 -20.04 -4.30 5.44
CA ARG A 190 -19.76 -3.49 6.64
C ARG A 190 -19.22 -2.13 6.28
N PHE A 191 -18.43 -2.03 5.20
CA PHE A 191 -17.94 -0.75 4.69
C PHE A 191 -19.09 0.06 4.06
N LYS A 192 -19.32 1.26 4.58
CA LYS A 192 -20.38 2.18 4.13
C LYS A 192 -19.87 3.24 3.16
N ALA A 193 -18.57 3.40 3.07
CA ALA A 193 -17.89 4.28 2.12
C ALA A 193 -16.47 3.79 1.87
N VAL A 194 -15.98 3.97 0.65
CA VAL A 194 -14.64 3.57 0.24
C VAL A 194 -13.92 4.74 -0.40
N ALA A 195 -12.68 4.97 0.02
CA ALA A 195 -11.79 5.90 -0.64
C ALA A 195 -10.48 5.21 -1.05
N THR A 196 -9.87 5.68 -2.14
CA THR A 196 -8.52 5.31 -2.54
C THR A 196 -7.65 6.53 -2.74
N LEU A 197 -6.38 6.44 -2.37
CA LEU A 197 -5.36 7.43 -2.65
C LEU A 197 -4.28 6.81 -3.53
N SER A 198 -4.02 7.43 -4.70
CA SER A 198 -3.02 6.95 -5.66
C SER A 198 -3.14 5.44 -5.92
N MET A 199 -4.34 4.96 -6.21
CA MET A 199 -4.65 3.54 -6.37
C MET A 199 -3.67 2.86 -7.34
N PHE A 200 -3.15 1.70 -6.93
CA PHE A 200 -2.23 0.91 -7.73
C PHE A 200 -2.79 -0.50 -7.96
N ASN A 201 -3.00 -0.84 -9.24
CA ASN A 201 -3.45 -2.18 -9.64
C ASN A 201 -2.27 -3.15 -9.70
N SER A 202 -1.95 -3.76 -8.55
CA SER A 202 -0.80 -4.66 -8.40
C SER A 202 -0.82 -5.79 -9.42
N GLY A 203 -1.97 -6.39 -9.65
CA GLY A 203 -2.11 -7.50 -10.60
C GLY A 203 -1.83 -7.09 -12.04
N ARG A 204 -2.44 -6.01 -12.52
CA ARG A 204 -2.19 -5.47 -13.87
C ARG A 204 -0.72 -5.17 -14.10
N VAL A 205 -0.08 -4.48 -13.15
CA VAL A 205 1.34 -4.12 -13.30
C VAL A 205 2.24 -5.35 -13.25
N ARG A 206 1.97 -6.31 -12.36
CA ARG A 206 2.76 -7.55 -12.29
C ARG A 206 2.56 -8.43 -13.52
N ARG A 207 1.37 -8.41 -14.12
CA ARG A 207 1.06 -9.16 -15.36
C ARG A 207 1.57 -8.45 -16.61
N ASN A 208 1.18 -7.20 -16.81
CA ASN A 208 1.37 -6.47 -18.06
C ASN A 208 2.63 -5.60 -18.09
N GLY A 209 3.26 -5.35 -16.93
CA GLY A 209 4.25 -4.30 -16.75
C GLY A 209 3.62 -2.93 -16.53
N PHE A 210 4.45 -1.97 -16.12
CA PHE A 210 4.01 -0.59 -15.94
C PHE A 210 3.58 0.00 -17.29
N LYS A 211 2.40 0.60 -17.36
CA LYS A 211 1.78 1.08 -18.62
C LYS A 211 1.68 -0.01 -19.71
N ASP A 212 1.48 -1.26 -19.30
CA ASP A 212 1.31 -2.44 -20.15
C ASP A 212 2.51 -2.70 -21.09
N THR A 213 3.73 -2.37 -20.67
CA THR A 213 4.96 -2.43 -21.49
C THR A 213 5.64 -3.79 -21.55
N GLN A 214 5.14 -4.82 -20.84
CA GLN A 214 5.80 -6.13 -20.70
C GLN A 214 4.87 -7.30 -21.04
N MET A 215 3.96 -7.12 -21.97
CA MET A 215 3.00 -8.15 -22.40
C MET A 215 3.69 -9.37 -23.02
N ASP A 216 4.79 -9.17 -23.71
CA ASP A 216 5.60 -10.19 -24.38
C ASP A 216 6.34 -11.12 -23.42
N THR A 217 6.54 -10.70 -22.17
CA THR A 217 7.30 -11.47 -21.16
C THR A 217 6.41 -12.21 -20.16
N ILE A 218 5.09 -12.15 -20.27
CA ILE A 218 4.14 -12.73 -19.31
C ILE A 218 4.44 -14.22 -19.05
N GLN A 219 4.55 -15.03 -20.11
CA GLN A 219 4.75 -16.47 -19.98
C GLN A 219 6.10 -16.80 -19.33
N LYS A 220 7.16 -16.06 -19.68
CA LYS A 220 8.48 -16.22 -19.07
C LYS A 220 8.44 -15.94 -17.55
N ARG A 221 7.76 -14.87 -17.14
CA ARG A 221 7.63 -14.52 -15.70
C ARG A 221 6.78 -15.54 -14.94
N LEU A 222 5.73 -16.10 -15.54
CA LEU A 222 4.96 -17.18 -14.95
C LEU A 222 5.77 -18.47 -14.80
N GLN A 223 6.62 -18.81 -15.78
CA GLN A 223 7.55 -19.94 -15.65
C GLN A 223 8.55 -19.74 -14.51
N GLN A 224 9.11 -18.54 -14.37
CA GLN A 224 10.02 -18.18 -13.27
C GLN A 224 9.32 -18.28 -11.90
N ALA A 225 8.09 -17.76 -11.78
CA ALA A 225 7.31 -17.87 -10.55
C ALA A 225 6.99 -19.32 -10.18
N SER A 226 6.64 -20.15 -11.18
CA SER A 226 6.38 -21.59 -10.98
C SER A 226 7.63 -22.34 -10.55
N ALA A 227 8.80 -22.03 -11.13
CA ALA A 227 10.07 -22.61 -10.74
C ALA A 227 10.47 -22.21 -9.31
N ALA A 228 10.27 -20.93 -8.95
CA ALA A 228 10.51 -20.44 -7.58
C ALA A 228 9.64 -21.18 -6.57
N ARG A 229 8.35 -21.36 -6.86
CA ARG A 229 7.46 -22.14 -6.00
C ARG A 229 7.86 -23.61 -5.86
N ALA A 230 8.29 -24.23 -6.94
CA ALA A 230 8.78 -25.63 -6.89
C ALA A 230 10.05 -25.74 -6.02
N GLN A 231 10.96 -24.77 -6.13
CA GLN A 231 12.16 -24.70 -5.29
C GLN A 231 11.80 -24.53 -3.80
N GLU A 232 10.90 -23.61 -3.46
CA GLU A 232 10.38 -23.41 -2.12
C GLU A 232 9.74 -24.69 -1.55
N ALA A 233 8.90 -25.36 -2.34
CA ALA A 233 8.24 -26.62 -1.94
C ALA A 233 9.22 -27.77 -1.69
N ALA A 234 10.37 -27.77 -2.36
CA ALA A 234 11.46 -28.72 -2.14
C ALA A 234 12.38 -28.36 -0.94
N GLY A 235 12.05 -27.30 -0.19
CA GLY A 235 12.85 -26.81 0.95
C GLY A 235 14.05 -25.97 0.54
N GLY A 236 14.10 -25.51 -0.72
CA GLY A 236 15.15 -24.62 -1.21
C GLY A 236 14.96 -23.16 -0.78
N GLU A 237 15.90 -22.33 -1.15
CA GLU A 237 15.89 -20.90 -0.84
C GLU A 237 14.67 -20.19 -1.46
N VAL A 238 14.04 -19.28 -0.70
CA VAL A 238 12.96 -18.42 -1.18
C VAL A 238 13.53 -17.32 -2.07
N LEU A 239 13.06 -17.26 -3.31
CA LEU A 239 13.45 -16.23 -4.26
C LEU A 239 12.55 -15.01 -4.16
N TYR A 240 13.12 -13.82 -4.31
CA TYR A 240 12.41 -12.56 -4.22
C TYR A 240 12.51 -11.78 -5.54
N ALA A 241 11.43 -11.09 -5.88
CA ALA A 241 11.42 -10.04 -6.87
C ALA A 241 11.59 -8.67 -6.17
N GLY A 242 12.32 -7.75 -6.82
CA GLY A 242 12.72 -6.46 -6.26
C GLY A 242 14.09 -6.53 -5.57
N ASP A 243 14.86 -5.45 -5.69
CA ASP A 243 16.19 -5.30 -5.09
C ASP A 243 16.15 -4.22 -4.01
N ALA A 244 16.69 -4.55 -2.83
CA ALA A 244 16.77 -3.64 -1.70
C ALA A 244 18.03 -2.75 -1.71
N ASN A 245 19.02 -3.07 -2.54
CA ASN A 245 20.38 -2.54 -2.44
C ASN A 245 20.78 -1.66 -3.62
N LEU A 246 19.82 -0.97 -4.26
CA LEU A 246 20.15 -0.04 -5.34
C LEU A 246 20.94 1.16 -4.83
N THR A 247 22.00 1.53 -5.54
CA THR A 247 22.68 2.80 -5.33
C THR A 247 21.81 3.96 -5.80
N ASP A 248 22.08 5.18 -5.30
CA ASP A 248 21.32 6.36 -5.71
C ASP A 248 21.38 6.59 -7.24
N ALA A 249 22.53 6.34 -7.86
CA ALA A 249 22.67 6.41 -9.33
C ALA A 249 21.78 5.37 -10.06
N GLN A 250 21.62 4.17 -9.50
CA GLN A 250 20.72 3.16 -10.06
C GLN A 250 19.25 3.55 -9.85
N ILE A 251 18.90 4.14 -8.69
CA ILE A 251 17.57 4.66 -8.42
C ILE A 251 17.20 5.75 -9.42
N GLU A 252 18.08 6.74 -9.63
CA GLU A 252 17.85 7.84 -10.57
C GLU A 252 17.73 7.35 -12.03
N ALA A 253 18.35 6.24 -12.38
CA ALA A 253 18.25 5.63 -13.69
C ALA A 253 16.94 4.85 -13.92
N LEU A 254 16.09 4.65 -12.90
CA LEU A 254 14.81 3.97 -13.06
C LEU A 254 13.86 4.76 -13.97
N PRO A 255 13.09 4.07 -14.84
CA PRO A 255 12.35 4.74 -15.91
C PRO A 255 11.10 5.49 -15.46
N PHE A 256 10.61 5.22 -14.23
CA PHE A 256 9.33 5.74 -13.73
C PHE A 256 9.47 6.46 -12.41
N ASP A 257 8.76 7.58 -12.26
CA ASP A 257 8.76 8.39 -11.04
C ASP A 257 8.30 7.59 -9.83
N LEU A 258 7.29 6.75 -9.98
CA LEU A 258 6.82 5.85 -8.92
C LEU A 258 7.99 5.08 -8.28
N TYR A 259 8.86 4.49 -9.10
CA TYR A 259 9.96 3.66 -8.57
C TYR A 259 11.08 4.53 -8.00
N ARG A 260 11.49 5.60 -8.69
CA ARG A 260 12.53 6.51 -8.16
C ARG A 260 12.14 7.09 -6.81
N GLN A 261 10.97 7.72 -6.74
CA GLN A 261 10.46 8.33 -5.52
C GLN A 261 10.15 7.27 -4.45
N GLY A 262 9.64 6.10 -4.86
CA GLY A 262 9.36 4.99 -3.95
C GLY A 262 10.62 4.47 -3.26
N TYR A 263 11.72 4.29 -3.99
CA TYR A 263 13.00 3.91 -3.38
C TYR A 263 13.50 4.97 -2.40
N HIS A 264 13.42 6.26 -2.75
CA HIS A 264 13.77 7.32 -1.81
C HIS A 264 12.89 7.31 -0.57
N TYR A 265 11.57 7.18 -0.72
CA TYR A 265 10.63 7.14 0.39
C TYR A 265 10.91 5.94 1.32
N TYR A 266 10.94 4.72 0.80
CA TYR A 266 11.01 3.51 1.61
C TYR A 266 12.41 3.19 2.15
N TRP A 267 13.47 3.70 1.52
CA TRP A 267 14.87 3.38 1.86
C TRP A 267 15.69 4.56 2.35
N ARG A 268 15.16 5.79 2.29
CA ARG A 268 15.88 7.01 2.69
C ARG A 268 15.03 7.86 3.63
N THR A 269 14.03 8.60 3.10
CA THR A 269 13.34 9.66 3.82
C THR A 269 12.41 9.14 4.92
N ASN A 270 11.61 8.12 4.65
CA ASN A 270 10.65 7.53 5.58
C ASN A 270 10.94 6.04 5.79
N ALA A 271 12.23 5.69 5.81
CA ALA A 271 12.64 4.31 5.94
C ALA A 271 12.23 3.71 7.28
N HIS A 272 11.71 2.48 7.21
CA HIS A 272 11.40 1.66 8.36
C HIS A 272 11.91 0.22 8.11
N PRO A 273 12.51 -0.45 9.12
CA PRO A 273 13.11 -1.80 8.89
C PRO A 273 12.09 -2.87 8.52
N GLY A 274 10.82 -2.66 8.84
CA GLY A 274 9.71 -3.53 8.45
C GLY A 274 9.22 -3.31 7.02
N SER A 275 9.57 -2.19 6.39
CA SER A 275 9.14 -1.90 5.02
C SER A 275 10.06 -2.56 3.99
N THR A 276 9.50 -2.90 2.82
CA THR A 276 10.26 -3.57 1.76
C THR A 276 9.62 -3.30 0.39
N PHE A 277 10.45 -3.14 -0.63
CA PHE A 277 9.97 -3.06 -2.01
C PHE A 277 9.97 -4.42 -2.72
N ARG A 278 10.28 -5.49 -2.00
CA ARG A 278 10.37 -6.84 -2.55
C ARG A 278 9.20 -7.72 -2.09
N TYR A 279 8.95 -8.76 -2.87
CA TYR A 279 7.97 -9.80 -2.56
C TYR A 279 8.50 -11.16 -3.04
N THR A 280 7.97 -12.28 -2.50
CA THR A 280 8.39 -13.61 -2.94
C THR A 280 8.04 -13.80 -4.43
N MET A 281 8.98 -14.35 -5.21
CA MET A 281 8.76 -14.56 -6.64
C MET A 281 7.58 -15.49 -6.92
N SER A 282 7.35 -16.48 -6.06
CA SER A 282 6.18 -17.36 -6.12
C SER A 282 4.83 -16.62 -6.00
N SER A 283 4.79 -15.45 -5.34
CA SER A 283 3.59 -14.60 -5.25
C SER A 283 3.10 -14.11 -6.62
N LEU A 284 3.98 -14.04 -7.64
CA LEU A 284 3.58 -13.65 -8.99
C LEU A 284 2.50 -14.56 -9.58
N MET A 285 2.44 -15.83 -9.19
CA MET A 285 1.39 -16.74 -9.65
C MET A 285 -0.01 -16.25 -9.27
N ASP A 286 -0.16 -15.67 -8.09
CA ASP A 286 -1.42 -15.13 -7.59
C ASP A 286 -1.62 -13.67 -8.07
N LEU A 287 -0.58 -12.85 -8.04
CA LEU A 287 -0.62 -11.45 -8.48
C LEU A 287 -0.98 -11.33 -9.98
N MET A 288 -0.34 -12.13 -10.85
CA MET A 288 -0.54 -11.97 -12.30
C MET A 288 -1.92 -12.47 -12.80
N ARG A 289 -2.64 -13.25 -12.01
CA ARG A 289 -4.02 -13.67 -12.33
C ARG A 289 -5.08 -12.71 -11.81
N TRP A 290 -4.72 -11.78 -10.93
CA TRP A 290 -5.64 -10.86 -10.26
C TRP A 290 -5.67 -9.50 -10.94
N ASP A 291 -6.79 -8.81 -10.82
CA ASP A 291 -6.96 -7.42 -11.24
C ASP A 291 -7.87 -6.69 -10.25
N ALA A 292 -7.45 -5.49 -9.82
CA ALA A 292 -8.21 -4.68 -8.86
C ALA A 292 -9.58 -4.25 -9.41
N THR A 293 -9.70 -4.19 -10.73
CA THR A 293 -10.91 -3.72 -11.42
C THR A 293 -11.86 -4.84 -11.85
N ASP A 294 -11.49 -6.12 -11.64
CA ASP A 294 -12.43 -7.22 -11.87
C ASP A 294 -13.65 -7.06 -10.97
N GLU A 295 -14.85 -7.14 -11.53
CA GLU A 295 -16.12 -7.04 -10.78
C GLU A 295 -16.26 -5.75 -9.94
N ILE A 296 -15.61 -4.66 -10.35
CA ILE A 296 -15.63 -3.37 -9.61
C ILE A 296 -17.04 -2.77 -9.54
N GLU A 297 -17.94 -3.16 -10.43
CA GLU A 297 -19.36 -2.81 -10.43
C GLU A 297 -20.14 -3.34 -9.21
N LEU A 298 -19.56 -4.29 -8.45
CA LEU A 298 -20.15 -4.75 -7.18
C LEU A 298 -20.00 -3.74 -6.03
N ILE A 299 -19.21 -2.68 -6.22
CA ILE A 299 -19.14 -1.58 -5.25
C ILE A 299 -20.41 -0.74 -5.38
N ASP A 300 -21.28 -0.84 -4.39
CA ASP A 300 -22.59 -0.18 -4.32
C ASP A 300 -22.67 0.95 -3.27
N VAL A 301 -21.54 1.24 -2.62
CA VAL A 301 -21.39 2.30 -1.61
C VAL A 301 -20.68 3.53 -2.21
N PRO A 302 -20.78 4.73 -1.56
CA PRO A 302 -20.04 5.91 -1.98
C PRO A 302 -18.55 5.63 -2.20
N LEU A 303 -18.01 6.11 -3.33
CA LEU A 303 -16.61 5.88 -3.75
C LEU A 303 -15.91 7.20 -4.04
N LEU A 304 -14.79 7.45 -3.36
CA LEU A 304 -13.89 8.56 -3.66
C LEU A 304 -12.54 8.00 -4.14
N MET A 305 -12.12 8.40 -5.33
CA MET A 305 -10.79 8.05 -5.84
C MET A 305 -9.94 9.31 -5.94
N ILE A 306 -8.83 9.35 -5.19
CA ILE A 306 -7.88 10.48 -5.17
C ILE A 306 -6.59 10.06 -5.85
N ALA A 307 -6.02 10.91 -6.69
CA ALA A 307 -4.70 10.69 -7.30
C ALA A 307 -3.98 12.03 -7.53
N GLY A 308 -2.65 11.99 -7.62
CA GLY A 308 -1.88 13.15 -8.08
C GLY A 308 -2.10 13.39 -9.58
N SER A 309 -2.25 14.64 -10.02
CA SER A 309 -2.47 14.97 -11.43
C SER A 309 -1.24 14.68 -12.32
N GLU A 310 -0.03 14.63 -11.72
CA GLU A 310 1.23 14.29 -12.40
C GLU A 310 1.73 12.89 -12.05
N ALA A 311 0.91 12.08 -11.37
CA ALA A 311 1.25 10.71 -11.06
C ALA A 311 1.32 9.87 -12.34
N ASP A 312 2.45 9.20 -12.56
CA ASP A 312 2.62 8.28 -13.68
C ASP A 312 1.74 7.03 -13.58
N THR A 313 1.08 6.83 -12.42
CA THR A 313 0.07 5.81 -12.13
C THR A 313 -1.38 6.28 -12.30
N LEU A 314 -1.64 7.55 -12.60
CA LEU A 314 -2.99 8.14 -12.69
C LEU A 314 -3.90 7.33 -13.62
N TYR A 315 -3.36 6.78 -14.73
CA TYR A 315 -4.11 5.96 -15.67
C TYR A 315 -4.85 4.76 -15.04
N MET A 316 -4.33 4.22 -13.93
CA MET A 316 -5.00 3.10 -13.24
C MET A 316 -6.28 3.56 -12.55
N THR A 317 -6.25 4.76 -11.95
CA THR A 317 -7.42 5.38 -11.33
C THR A 317 -8.45 5.81 -12.38
N GLU A 318 -7.98 6.40 -13.49
CA GLU A 318 -8.83 6.83 -14.61
C GLU A 318 -9.50 5.65 -15.32
N ASP A 319 -8.83 4.49 -15.39
CA ASP A 319 -9.40 3.26 -15.95
C ASP A 319 -10.42 2.61 -15.00
N ALA A 320 -10.15 2.60 -13.70
CA ALA A 320 -11.01 1.99 -12.69
C ALA A 320 -12.30 2.79 -12.44
N PHE A 321 -12.20 4.11 -12.38
CA PHE A 321 -13.30 4.98 -11.97
C PHE A 321 -14.58 4.85 -12.83
N PRO A 322 -14.54 4.88 -14.18
CA PRO A 322 -15.74 4.72 -14.99
C PRO A 322 -16.37 3.32 -14.86
N ARG A 323 -15.56 2.29 -14.57
CA ARG A 323 -16.00 0.90 -14.44
C ARG A 323 -16.76 0.62 -13.15
N ALA A 324 -16.60 1.44 -12.10
CA ALA A 324 -17.35 1.33 -10.85
C ALA A 324 -18.79 1.82 -11.04
N THR A 325 -19.60 1.05 -11.74
CA THR A 325 -20.98 1.39 -12.15
C THR A 325 -22.03 1.06 -11.10
N GLY A 326 -21.69 0.28 -10.07
CA GLY A 326 -22.62 -0.10 -9.00
C GLY A 326 -23.04 1.05 -8.09
N THR A 327 -22.24 2.11 -8.04
CA THR A 327 -22.57 3.33 -7.29
C THR A 327 -22.67 4.54 -8.20
N LYS A 328 -23.66 5.41 -7.90
CA LYS A 328 -23.80 6.73 -8.52
C LYS A 328 -23.12 7.82 -7.70
N ASP A 329 -22.95 7.60 -6.39
CA ASP A 329 -22.22 8.50 -5.48
C ASP A 329 -20.72 8.20 -5.57
N LYS A 330 -20.11 8.65 -6.67
CA LYS A 330 -18.67 8.50 -6.87
C LYS A 330 -18.02 9.77 -7.37
N GLU A 331 -16.80 10.00 -6.91
CA GLU A 331 -16.01 11.18 -7.27
C GLU A 331 -14.56 10.78 -7.56
N LEU A 332 -13.99 11.37 -8.62
CA LEU A 332 -12.56 11.36 -8.90
C LEU A 332 -12.00 12.75 -8.58
N PHE A 333 -11.07 12.82 -7.66
CA PHE A 333 -10.39 14.04 -7.26
C PHE A 333 -8.90 13.95 -7.58
N THR A 334 -8.37 14.92 -8.33
CA THR A 334 -6.94 15.00 -8.64
C THR A 334 -6.27 16.12 -7.86
N ILE A 335 -5.20 15.80 -7.14
CA ILE A 335 -4.35 16.79 -6.45
C ILE A 335 -3.41 17.39 -7.48
N LYS A 336 -3.59 18.68 -7.75
CA LYS A 336 -2.83 19.38 -8.79
C LYS A 336 -1.34 19.38 -8.49
N GLY A 337 -0.52 18.98 -9.48
CA GLY A 337 0.95 18.97 -9.41
C GLY A 337 1.55 17.78 -8.65
N ALA A 338 0.74 17.04 -7.89
CA ALA A 338 1.25 15.92 -7.11
C ALA A 338 1.59 14.71 -7.99
N LYS A 339 2.68 14.04 -7.68
CA LYS A 339 3.04 12.70 -8.17
C LYS A 339 2.56 11.63 -7.19
N HIS A 340 2.71 10.35 -7.56
CA HIS A 340 2.19 9.23 -6.76
C HIS A 340 2.72 9.22 -5.32
N ILE A 341 4.04 9.18 -5.15
CA ILE A 341 4.68 9.07 -3.83
C ILE A 341 4.60 10.38 -3.04
N GLU A 342 4.55 11.52 -3.72
CA GLU A 342 4.40 12.82 -3.06
C GLU A 342 3.10 12.93 -2.28
N THR A 343 2.03 12.26 -2.70
CA THR A 343 0.78 12.17 -1.93
C THR A 343 0.92 11.45 -0.59
N TYR A 344 2.05 10.76 -0.34
CA TYR A 344 2.26 10.03 0.91
C TYR A 344 2.76 10.89 2.06
N TRP A 345 3.48 11.98 1.74
CA TRP A 345 4.27 12.68 2.76
C TRP A 345 4.45 14.18 2.53
N VAL A 346 4.28 14.71 1.32
CA VAL A 346 4.42 16.13 1.06
C VAL A 346 3.24 16.87 1.73
N PRO A 347 3.47 17.77 2.71
CA PRO A 347 2.43 18.28 3.58
C PRO A 347 1.24 18.90 2.83
N GLU A 348 1.49 19.69 1.79
CA GLU A 348 0.43 20.33 0.99
C GLU A 348 -0.46 19.31 0.26
N TYR A 349 0.10 18.21 -0.20
CA TYR A 349 -0.66 17.18 -0.91
C TYR A 349 -1.39 16.24 0.07
N VAL A 350 -0.77 15.98 1.22
CA VAL A 350 -1.43 15.24 2.32
C VAL A 350 -2.63 16.03 2.82
N GLU A 351 -2.48 17.34 3.10
CA GLU A 351 -3.59 18.17 3.55
C GLU A 351 -4.70 18.26 2.51
N ALA A 352 -4.37 18.44 1.23
CA ALA A 352 -5.36 18.44 0.14
C ALA A 352 -6.16 17.13 0.08
N ALA A 353 -5.50 15.99 0.31
CA ALA A 353 -6.18 14.70 0.39
C ALA A 353 -7.05 14.57 1.64
N VAL A 354 -6.54 14.97 2.81
CA VAL A 354 -7.28 14.93 4.10
C VAL A 354 -8.49 15.85 4.06
N ASP A 355 -8.37 17.04 3.50
CA ASP A 355 -9.47 17.99 3.32
C ASP A 355 -10.57 17.45 2.39
N LYS A 356 -10.22 16.54 1.48
CA LYS A 356 -11.19 15.85 0.63
C LYS A 356 -11.82 14.63 1.31
N LEU A 357 -11.00 13.85 2.01
CA LEU A 357 -11.43 12.63 2.73
C LEU A 357 -12.36 12.95 3.90
N THR A 358 -12.07 14.03 4.66
CA THR A 358 -12.82 14.40 5.86
C THR A 358 -14.31 14.66 5.57
N PRO A 359 -14.71 15.55 4.65
CA PRO A 359 -16.11 15.74 4.33
C PRO A 359 -16.74 14.53 3.62
N PHE A 360 -15.97 13.78 2.83
CA PHE A 360 -16.46 12.55 2.22
C PHE A 360 -16.90 11.54 3.29
N PHE A 361 -16.03 11.18 4.22
CA PHE A 361 -16.38 10.25 5.29
C PHE A 361 -17.39 10.88 6.27
N GLY A 362 -17.30 12.18 6.54
CA GLY A 362 -18.24 12.89 7.42
C GLY A 362 -19.69 12.83 6.94
N ARG A 363 -19.94 12.87 5.62
CA ARG A 363 -21.29 12.78 5.05
C ARG A 363 -21.77 11.35 4.81
N THR A 364 -20.85 10.39 4.66
CA THR A 364 -21.20 9.01 4.27
C THR A 364 -21.24 8.04 5.44
N LEU A 365 -20.61 8.38 6.57
CA LEU A 365 -20.61 7.60 7.80
C LEU A 365 -21.52 8.22 8.87
N VAL A 366 -22.76 8.52 8.49
CA VAL A 366 -23.79 9.14 9.36
C VAL A 366 -24.75 8.11 9.94
#